data_7288128ef6fa23281cc6a93018d56742
#
_entry.id   7288128ef6fa23281cc6a93018d56742
#
_cell.length_a   1.000
_cell.length_b   1.000
_cell.length_c   1.000
_cell.angle_alpha   90.00
_cell.angle_beta   90.00
_cell.angle_gamma   90.00
#
_symmetry.space_group_name_H-M   'P 1'
#
loop_
_entity.id
_entity.type
_entity.pdbx_description
1 polymer ?
#
loop_
_entity_poly.entity_id
_entity_poly.type
_entity_poly.pdbx_seq_one_letter_code
_entity_poly.pdbx_strand_id
1 'polypeptide(L)'
;TEGRTRGLALVPKLALDVMACEVLRALQLTDGFLVPISYVVPRKSLQEFHEDLFPDCAGTTPAATAQAWWAGDSEQVAKVSLHPARRPAEPFTSPLVPGARWVDDAAPGAGLPDAFPADGDRSGSGYSSPSSSLASPGSAATSLSASTGPSSGFASSPSQKSLQSILGPSSRFRHAQGTVLHRDSHITNLRGLSLTTPGESDGFCANHERVALPLLSAGGQITVLELSRPGRLPDTAVPTIQNGTAVADLSWDPFDARRLAVAGEDAKIRLWRIPEGGLRDTLQEPEAVLRGHTEKIYSIRFHPVAADILVSSSYDMTVRIWELGAGQDVLCLRGHTDQIFSLAWSPDGKKLATASKDGKLR
;
A
#
# COMPACT_ATOMS: atom_id res chain seq x y z
N THR A 1 -12.07 2.06 -14.83
CA THR A 1 -11.56 0.74 -14.44
C THR A 1 -12.58 -0.30 -14.82
N GLU A 2 -12.21 -1.21 -15.70
CA GLU A 2 -13.06 -2.30 -16.14
C GLU A 2 -13.13 -3.37 -15.03
N GLY A 3 -14.26 -3.50 -14.39
CA GLY A 3 -14.54 -4.55 -13.43
C GLY A 3 -14.85 -4.08 -12.01
N ARG A 4 -15.49 -4.95 -11.22
CA ARG A 4 -15.81 -4.73 -9.81
C ARG A 4 -14.53 -4.82 -8.96
N THR A 5 -14.29 -3.84 -8.09
CA THR A 5 -13.22 -3.91 -7.09
C THR A 5 -13.52 -5.02 -6.09
N ARG A 6 -12.56 -5.93 -5.89
CA ARG A 6 -12.61 -7.06 -4.96
C ARG A 6 -11.80 -6.81 -3.69
N GLY A 7 -10.77 -5.99 -3.80
CA GLY A 7 -9.91 -5.65 -2.68
C GLY A 7 -9.00 -4.49 -3.01
N LEU A 8 -8.36 -3.94 -1.97
CA LEU A 8 -7.42 -2.84 -2.06
C LEU A 8 -6.26 -3.08 -1.09
N ALA A 9 -5.03 -2.95 -1.56
CA ALA A 9 -3.86 -2.97 -0.70
C ALA A 9 -2.98 -1.75 -0.97
N LEU A 10 -2.27 -1.28 0.05
CA LEU A 10 -1.37 -0.14 -0.05
C LEU A 10 0.07 -0.61 -0.15
N VAL A 11 0.84 0.02 -1.01
CA VAL A 11 2.28 -0.17 -1.11
C VAL A 11 2.95 0.69 -0.03
N PRO A 12 3.96 0.18 0.70
CA PRO A 12 4.69 0.93 1.70
C PRO A 12 5.31 2.22 1.15
N LYS A 13 5.37 3.27 1.97
CA LYS A 13 5.88 4.60 1.56
C LYS A 13 7.31 4.57 1.01
N LEU A 14 8.15 3.69 1.53
CA LEU A 14 9.53 3.54 1.06
C LEU A 14 9.63 3.07 -0.40
N ALA A 15 8.56 2.51 -0.97
CA ALA A 15 8.51 2.03 -2.34
C ALA A 15 7.84 3.02 -3.32
N LEU A 16 7.51 4.23 -2.89
CA LEU A 16 6.86 5.25 -3.73
C LEU A 16 7.86 6.02 -4.58
N ASP A 17 7.40 6.55 -5.71
CA ASP A 17 8.16 7.49 -6.54
C ASP A 17 8.03 8.91 -5.98
N VAL A 18 8.92 9.25 -5.06
CA VAL A 18 8.91 10.55 -4.37
C VAL A 18 9.24 11.70 -5.31
N MET A 19 10.01 11.46 -6.38
CA MET A 19 10.35 12.49 -7.36
C MET A 19 9.18 12.83 -8.29
N ALA A 20 8.29 11.87 -8.54
CA ALA A 20 7.02 12.11 -9.20
C ALA A 20 5.95 12.71 -8.27
N CYS A 21 6.29 13.05 -7.03
CA CYS A 21 5.34 13.48 -5.99
C CYS A 21 4.24 12.46 -5.71
N GLU A 22 4.55 11.17 -5.83
CA GLU A 22 3.63 10.10 -5.48
C GLU A 22 3.56 9.92 -3.97
N VAL A 23 2.42 10.23 -3.39
CA VAL A 23 2.19 10.20 -1.92
C VAL A 23 1.53 8.93 -1.44
N LEU A 24 0.93 8.17 -2.33
CA LEU A 24 0.27 6.89 -2.06
C LEU A 24 0.27 6.04 -3.34
N ARG A 25 0.46 4.74 -3.20
CA ARG A 25 0.17 3.77 -4.25
C ARG A 25 -0.77 2.71 -3.71
N ALA A 26 -1.89 2.54 -4.42
CA ALA A 26 -2.86 1.49 -4.14
C ALA A 26 -2.78 0.41 -5.21
N LEU A 27 -2.92 -0.83 -4.80
CA LEU A 27 -3.12 -1.97 -5.69
C LEU A 27 -4.59 -2.35 -5.62
N GLN A 28 -5.29 -2.20 -6.73
CA GLN A 28 -6.70 -2.56 -6.86
C GLN A 28 -6.82 -3.96 -7.45
N LEU A 29 -7.46 -4.87 -6.73
CA LEU A 29 -7.81 -6.19 -7.21
C LEU A 29 -9.17 -6.15 -7.87
N THR A 30 -9.28 -6.71 -9.06
CA THR A 30 -10.54 -6.97 -9.80
C THR A 30 -10.66 -8.46 -10.09
N ASP A 31 -11.70 -8.86 -10.82
CA ASP A 31 -11.94 -10.29 -11.11
C ASP A 31 -10.80 -10.97 -11.89
N GLY A 32 -9.99 -10.23 -12.65
CA GLY A 32 -8.92 -10.80 -13.48
C GLY A 32 -7.63 -9.97 -13.51
N PHE A 33 -7.60 -8.86 -12.77
CA PHE A 33 -6.50 -7.90 -12.84
C PHE A 33 -6.08 -7.40 -11.47
N LEU A 34 -4.78 -7.21 -11.30
CA LEU A 34 -4.22 -6.38 -10.26
C LEU A 34 -3.73 -5.08 -10.91
N VAL A 35 -4.32 -3.96 -10.51
CA VAL A 35 -4.14 -2.66 -11.14
C VAL A 35 -3.49 -1.70 -10.15
N PRO A 36 -2.27 -1.23 -10.40
CA PRO A 36 -1.66 -0.20 -9.57
C PRO A 36 -2.22 1.18 -9.90
N ILE A 37 -2.56 1.94 -8.86
CA ILE A 37 -3.06 3.30 -8.94
C ILE A 37 -2.10 4.20 -8.15
N SER A 38 -1.47 5.13 -8.83
CA SER A 38 -0.59 6.13 -8.22
C SER A 38 -1.36 7.39 -7.87
N TYR A 39 -1.21 7.86 -6.64
CA TYR A 39 -1.78 9.12 -6.17
C TYR A 39 -0.68 10.16 -6.08
N VAL A 40 -0.74 11.13 -6.97
CA VAL A 40 0.26 12.18 -7.15
C VAL A 40 -0.30 13.53 -6.72
N VAL A 41 0.49 14.30 -6.00
CA VAL A 41 0.18 15.71 -5.70
C VAL A 41 0.81 16.57 -6.80
N PRO A 42 0.01 17.31 -7.60
CA PRO A 42 0.56 18.13 -8.68
C PRO A 42 1.47 19.22 -8.14
N ARG A 43 2.68 19.31 -8.67
CA ARG A 43 3.69 20.33 -8.37
C ARG A 43 4.21 20.97 -9.66
N LYS A 44 4.62 22.24 -9.57
CA LYS A 44 5.15 22.99 -10.73
C LYS A 44 6.51 22.47 -11.19
N SER A 45 7.35 22.02 -10.24
CA SER A 45 8.66 21.41 -10.52
C SER A 45 8.67 19.96 -10.04
N LEU A 46 9.12 19.05 -10.89
CA LEU A 46 9.38 17.65 -10.57
C LEU A 46 10.89 17.35 -10.51
N GLN A 47 11.73 18.38 -10.65
CA GLN A 47 13.19 18.23 -10.60
C GLN A 47 13.72 18.29 -9.17
N GLU A 48 12.91 18.77 -8.23
CA GLU A 48 13.29 18.97 -6.84
C GLU A 48 12.48 18.04 -5.93
N PHE A 49 13.14 17.54 -4.90
CA PHE A 49 12.47 16.77 -3.86
C PHE A 49 11.59 17.70 -2.99
N HIS A 50 10.34 17.32 -2.78
CA HIS A 50 9.37 18.09 -2.03
C HIS A 50 9.29 17.62 -0.57
N GLU A 51 10.15 18.14 0.31
CA GLU A 51 10.23 17.76 1.74
C GLU A 51 8.89 17.93 2.47
N ASP A 52 8.05 18.89 2.06
CA ASP A 52 6.74 19.11 2.64
C ASP A 52 5.78 17.94 2.44
N LEU A 53 5.93 17.17 1.34
CA LEU A 53 5.13 15.99 1.05
C LEU A 53 5.69 14.73 1.71
N PHE A 54 7.01 14.67 1.89
CA PHE A 54 7.73 13.45 2.26
C PHE A 54 8.54 13.64 3.54
N PRO A 55 7.88 13.81 4.71
CA PRO A 55 8.59 13.73 5.97
C PRO A 55 9.17 12.33 6.17
N ASP A 56 10.23 12.25 6.97
CA ASP A 56 10.82 10.98 7.37
C ASP A 56 9.75 10.00 7.86
N CYS A 57 9.85 8.76 7.44
CA CYS A 57 8.92 7.69 7.80
C CYS A 57 9.61 6.56 8.56
N ALA A 58 8.84 5.67 9.17
CA ALA A 58 9.38 4.49 9.82
C ALA A 58 10.17 3.63 8.81
N GLY A 59 11.35 3.21 9.22
CA GLY A 59 12.19 2.28 8.47
C GLY A 59 11.68 0.84 8.56
N THR A 60 12.46 -0.09 8.03
CA THR A 60 12.17 -1.53 8.01
C THR A 60 12.90 -2.31 9.09
N THR A 61 13.73 -1.64 9.90
CA THR A 61 14.42 -2.27 11.03
C THR A 61 13.54 -2.15 12.26
N PRO A 62 13.20 -3.25 12.94
CA PRO A 62 12.40 -3.21 14.16
C PRO A 62 13.13 -2.44 15.27
N ALA A 63 12.39 -1.73 16.12
CA ALA A 63 12.96 -1.01 17.24
C ALA A 63 13.29 -1.94 18.41
N ALA A 64 12.54 -3.03 18.56
CA ALA A 64 12.71 -3.97 19.66
C ALA A 64 12.51 -5.42 19.18
N THR A 65 13.07 -6.35 19.93
CA THR A 65 12.70 -7.76 19.84
C THR A 65 11.38 -8.00 20.58
N ALA A 66 10.76 -9.14 20.37
CA ALA A 66 9.56 -9.54 21.11
C ALA A 66 9.78 -9.53 22.63
N GLN A 67 10.93 -10.05 23.09
CA GLN A 67 11.26 -10.11 24.51
C GLN A 67 11.48 -8.72 25.11
N ALA A 68 12.18 -7.84 24.40
CA ALA A 68 12.43 -6.46 24.85
C ALA A 68 11.11 -5.69 24.96
N TRP A 69 10.26 -5.78 23.95
CA TRP A 69 8.92 -5.16 23.99
C TRP A 69 8.08 -5.71 25.14
N TRP A 70 8.10 -7.03 25.37
CA TRP A 70 7.38 -7.65 26.46
C TRP A 70 7.92 -7.25 27.85
N ALA A 71 9.23 -6.95 27.94
CA ALA A 71 9.84 -6.40 29.13
C ALA A 71 9.51 -4.92 29.37
N GLY A 72 8.77 -4.27 28.46
CA GLY A 72 8.34 -2.88 28.58
C GLY A 72 9.13 -1.89 27.74
N ASP A 73 10.02 -2.36 26.87
CA ASP A 73 10.69 -1.49 25.91
C ASP A 73 9.66 -0.85 24.97
N SER A 74 9.78 0.44 24.75
CA SER A 74 8.83 1.23 23.96
C SER A 74 9.52 2.12 22.94
N GLU A 75 10.77 1.79 22.57
CA GLU A 75 11.48 2.50 21.50
C GLU A 75 10.68 2.46 20.20
N GLN A 76 10.82 3.52 19.43
CA GLN A 76 10.13 3.64 18.16
C GLN A 76 11.06 3.26 17.00
N VAL A 77 10.49 2.70 15.95
CA VAL A 77 11.25 2.41 14.73
C VAL A 77 11.98 3.66 14.25
N ALA A 78 13.28 3.51 14.01
CA ALA A 78 14.11 4.61 13.51
C ALA A 78 13.49 5.19 12.22
N LYS A 79 13.38 6.51 12.17
CA LYS A 79 12.88 7.18 10.98
C LYS A 79 13.98 7.26 9.93
N VAL A 80 13.59 7.01 8.70
CA VAL A 80 14.46 7.10 7.53
C VAL A 80 13.97 8.19 6.60
N SER A 81 14.91 8.89 5.98
CA SER A 81 14.60 9.92 5.00
C SER A 81 14.10 9.29 3.70
N LEU A 82 13.08 9.89 3.12
CA LEU A 82 12.62 9.56 1.78
C LEU A 82 13.39 10.32 0.68
N HIS A 83 14.28 11.25 1.07
CA HIS A 83 15.10 12.02 0.14
C HIS A 83 16.06 11.07 -0.63
N PRO A 84 16.10 11.11 -1.96
CA PRO A 84 16.88 10.17 -2.78
C PRO A 84 18.35 10.03 -2.37
N ALA A 85 19.03 11.15 -2.05
CA ALA A 85 20.42 11.14 -1.65
C ALA A 85 20.69 10.69 -0.20
N ARG A 86 19.65 10.58 0.64
CA ARG A 86 19.77 10.19 2.07
C ARG A 86 19.08 8.87 2.38
N ARG A 87 18.41 8.32 1.39
CA ARG A 87 17.65 7.08 1.48
C ARG A 87 18.62 5.90 1.64
N PRO A 88 18.28 4.89 2.46
CA PRO A 88 19.08 3.66 2.53
C PRO A 88 19.23 3.00 1.15
N ALA A 89 20.40 2.43 0.88
CA ALA A 89 20.76 1.84 -0.42
C ALA A 89 19.99 0.54 -0.78
N GLU A 90 19.19 0.02 0.12
CA GLU A 90 18.38 -1.17 -0.14
C GLU A 90 17.26 -0.91 -1.16
N PRO A 91 16.79 -1.93 -1.89
CA PRO A 91 15.85 -1.77 -3.00
C PRO A 91 14.45 -1.42 -2.51
N PHE A 92 14.26 -0.19 -2.06
CA PHE A 92 12.94 0.35 -1.72
C PHE A 92 12.17 0.89 -2.93
N THR A 93 12.79 0.88 -4.12
CA THR A 93 12.10 1.27 -5.35
C THR A 93 11.04 0.25 -5.69
N SER A 94 9.79 0.71 -5.84
CA SER A 94 8.75 -0.14 -6.35
C SER A 94 9.12 -0.66 -7.73
N PRO A 95 9.14 -1.97 -7.95
CA PRO A 95 9.39 -2.54 -9.27
C PRO A 95 8.33 -2.16 -10.31
N LEU A 96 7.24 -1.55 -9.88
CA LEU A 96 6.15 -1.06 -10.73
C LEU A 96 6.42 0.32 -11.36
N VAL A 97 7.59 0.94 -11.12
CA VAL A 97 8.00 2.19 -11.79
C VAL A 97 9.05 1.84 -12.85
N PRO A 98 8.65 1.66 -14.11
CA PRO A 98 9.61 1.50 -15.19
C PRO A 98 10.42 2.80 -15.35
N GLY A 99 11.72 2.75 -15.21
CA GLY A 99 12.62 3.87 -15.53
C GLY A 99 13.17 4.68 -14.37
N ALA A 100 12.86 4.41 -13.12
CA ALA A 100 13.59 4.97 -11.98
C ALA A 100 14.99 4.31 -11.86
N ARG A 101 15.82 4.47 -12.87
CA ARG A 101 17.26 4.32 -12.72
C ARG A 101 17.72 5.56 -11.99
N TRP A 102 17.98 5.43 -10.71
CA TRP A 102 18.76 6.41 -9.97
C TRP A 102 20.15 6.40 -10.59
N VAL A 103 20.47 7.46 -11.29
CA VAL A 103 21.86 7.70 -11.72
C VAL A 103 22.58 8.06 -10.42
N ASP A 104 23.45 7.20 -9.96
CA ASP A 104 24.42 7.51 -8.90
C ASP A 104 25.35 8.61 -9.43
N ASP A 105 24.96 9.86 -9.28
CA ASP A 105 25.83 11.02 -9.43
C ASP A 105 26.62 11.23 -8.16
N ALA A 106 27.45 10.26 -7.79
CA ALA A 106 28.45 10.42 -6.75
C ALA A 106 29.62 9.44 -6.92
N ALA A 107 30.29 9.52 -8.06
CA ALA A 107 31.68 9.07 -8.19
C ALA A 107 32.50 10.20 -8.80
N PRO A 108 33.39 10.88 -8.05
CA PRO A 108 34.32 11.80 -8.64
C PRO A 108 35.47 11.02 -9.29
N GLY A 109 35.58 11.08 -10.61
CA GLY A 109 36.81 10.77 -11.30
C GLY A 109 36.83 9.52 -12.17
N ALA A 110 36.28 9.61 -13.37
CA ALA A 110 36.85 8.89 -14.53
C ALA A 110 36.67 9.76 -15.77
N GLY A 111 37.81 10.07 -16.39
CA GLY A 111 37.95 11.05 -17.43
C GLY A 111 37.17 10.74 -18.70
N LEU A 112 36.78 11.80 -19.35
CA LEU A 112 36.31 11.85 -20.73
C LEU A 112 37.35 11.29 -21.72
N PRO A 113 36.95 10.52 -22.71
CA PRO A 113 37.70 10.50 -23.96
C PRO A 113 37.06 11.47 -24.94
N ASP A 114 37.89 12.43 -25.37
CA ASP A 114 37.67 13.24 -26.57
C ASP A 114 37.50 12.35 -27.80
N ALA A 115 36.59 12.74 -28.67
CA ALA A 115 36.79 12.90 -30.11
C ALA A 115 35.44 12.96 -30.85
N PHE A 116 35.12 14.16 -31.30
CA PHE A 116 34.30 14.35 -32.49
C PHE A 116 35.17 14.34 -33.73
N PRO A 117 34.66 13.96 -34.88
CA PRO A 117 34.90 14.77 -36.07
C PRO A 117 33.59 15.33 -36.63
N ALA A 118 33.68 16.60 -37.00
CA ALA A 118 32.76 17.30 -37.84
C ALA A 118 32.92 16.81 -39.29
N ASP A 119 31.83 16.77 -40.03
CA ASP A 119 31.65 17.40 -41.33
C ASP A 119 30.39 16.89 -42.05
N GLY A 120 29.75 17.81 -42.78
CA GLY A 120 28.84 17.41 -43.85
C GLY A 120 27.55 18.23 -44.00
N ASP A 121 27.73 19.45 -44.43
CA ASP A 121 26.78 20.33 -45.12
C ASP A 121 25.76 19.64 -46.04
N ARG A 122 24.50 20.08 -46.00
CA ARG A 122 23.68 20.47 -47.16
C ARG A 122 22.24 20.88 -46.80
N SER A 123 22.04 22.16 -46.93
CA SER A 123 20.98 22.93 -47.65
C SER A 123 19.60 22.29 -47.90
N GLY A 124 18.56 23.03 -47.53
CA GLY A 124 17.55 23.38 -48.50
C GLY A 124 16.09 23.44 -48.03
N SER A 125 15.54 24.66 -48.05
CA SER A 125 14.13 25.08 -48.20
C SER A 125 13.14 24.67 -47.10
N GLY A 126 12.52 25.48 -46.33
CA GLY A 126 11.85 26.74 -46.66
C GLY A 126 10.41 26.51 -47.07
N TYR A 127 9.46 26.56 -46.11
CA TYR A 127 8.14 27.11 -46.38
C TYR A 127 7.51 27.69 -45.12
N SER A 128 7.11 28.93 -45.30
CA SER A 128 6.52 29.87 -44.38
C SER A 128 5.06 29.56 -43.99
N SER A 129 4.73 30.09 -42.84
CA SER A 129 3.37 30.26 -42.29
C SER A 129 2.37 30.92 -43.27
N PRO A 130 1.09 30.85 -43.00
CA PRO A 130 0.48 32.05 -42.46
C PRO A 130 -0.52 31.87 -41.30
N SER A 131 -0.47 32.84 -40.42
CA SER A 131 -1.45 33.26 -39.47
C SER A 131 -2.81 33.59 -40.10
N SER A 132 -3.91 33.22 -39.46
CA SER A 132 -5.15 33.96 -39.61
C SER A 132 -5.93 33.97 -38.30
N SER A 133 -5.96 35.15 -37.74
CA SER A 133 -6.87 35.66 -36.76
C SER A 133 -8.29 35.72 -37.31
N LEU A 134 -9.31 35.35 -36.55
CA LEU A 134 -10.65 35.91 -36.65
C LEU A 134 -11.34 35.94 -35.28
N ALA A 135 -11.93 37.09 -35.09
CA ALA A 135 -12.55 37.62 -33.90
C ALA A 135 -13.98 37.08 -33.63
N SER A 136 -14.37 37.28 -32.39
CA SER A 136 -15.73 37.10 -31.86
C SER A 136 -16.80 37.98 -32.60
N PRO A 137 -18.10 37.64 -32.42
CA PRO A 137 -18.99 38.42 -31.56
C PRO A 137 -19.95 37.51 -30.75
N GLY A 138 -20.37 37.75 -29.53
CA GLY A 138 -21.08 38.84 -28.97
C GLY A 138 -22.61 38.63 -28.88
N SER A 139 -23.19 38.78 -27.70
CA SER A 139 -24.62 38.95 -27.36
C SER A 139 -25.42 37.65 -27.06
N ALA A 140 -26.32 37.58 -26.11
CA ALA A 140 -27.02 38.56 -25.29
C ALA A 140 -27.65 37.91 -24.05
N ALA A 141 -27.90 38.73 -23.07
CA ALA A 141 -28.63 38.46 -21.85
C ALA A 141 -30.10 38.12 -22.06
N THR A 142 -30.65 37.31 -21.19
CA THR A 142 -32.08 37.36 -20.86
C THR A 142 -32.26 37.18 -19.36
N SER A 143 -32.69 38.24 -18.76
CA SER A 143 -33.21 38.40 -17.41
C SER A 143 -34.58 37.78 -17.27
N LEU A 144 -34.87 37.07 -16.20
CA LEU A 144 -36.24 37.03 -15.65
C LEU A 144 -36.17 37.14 -14.13
N SER A 145 -37.01 38.03 -13.70
CA SER A 145 -37.15 38.64 -12.39
C SER A 145 -37.94 37.81 -11.39
N ALA A 146 -37.53 37.96 -10.15
CA ALA A 146 -38.31 38.26 -8.94
C ALA A 146 -39.43 37.35 -8.48
N SER A 147 -39.27 36.81 -7.28
CA SER A 147 -40.34 36.88 -6.28
C SER A 147 -39.75 37.13 -4.88
N THR A 148 -40.35 38.09 -4.24
CA THR A 148 -40.07 38.68 -2.95
C THR A 148 -40.43 37.75 -1.80
N GLY A 149 -39.53 37.67 -0.80
CA GLY A 149 -39.77 37.12 0.54
C GLY A 149 -38.82 37.79 1.53
N PRO A 150 -39.12 37.89 2.83
CA PRO A 150 -38.66 38.95 3.69
C PRO A 150 -37.20 38.84 4.12
N SER A 151 -36.57 40.00 4.20
CA SER A 151 -35.20 40.23 4.64
C SER A 151 -34.93 39.75 6.07
N SER A 152 -34.13 38.69 6.19
CA SER A 152 -33.27 38.50 7.34
C SER A 152 -31.84 38.79 6.90
N GLY A 153 -31.17 39.69 7.63
CA GLY A 153 -29.86 40.20 7.29
C GLY A 153 -28.83 39.09 7.11
N PHE A 154 -28.42 38.90 5.88
CA PHE A 154 -27.27 38.07 5.57
C PHE A 154 -26.00 38.83 5.94
N ALA A 155 -25.36 38.39 7.01
CA ALA A 155 -23.96 38.71 7.25
C ALA A 155 -23.18 38.33 5.98
N SER A 156 -22.36 39.29 5.49
CA SER A 156 -21.46 39.08 4.35
C SER A 156 -20.74 37.73 4.48
N SER A 157 -20.83 36.88 3.45
CA SER A 157 -20.12 35.61 3.44
C SER A 157 -18.64 35.85 3.72
N PRO A 158 -18.03 35.11 4.66
CA PRO A 158 -16.63 35.29 4.98
C PRO A 158 -15.79 35.09 3.72
N SER A 159 -14.82 35.98 3.50
CA SER A 159 -13.89 35.89 2.38
C SER A 159 -13.17 34.54 2.44
N GLN A 160 -12.69 34.02 1.31
CA GLN A 160 -11.95 32.75 1.28
C GLN A 160 -10.80 32.68 2.31
N LYS A 161 -10.17 33.82 2.62
CA LYS A 161 -9.15 33.95 3.68
C LYS A 161 -9.72 33.69 5.07
N SER A 162 -10.94 34.17 5.34
CA SER A 162 -11.63 33.91 6.62
C SER A 162 -12.04 32.45 6.76
N LEU A 163 -12.49 31.83 5.68
CA LEU A 163 -12.77 30.36 5.67
C LEU A 163 -11.53 29.53 5.91
N GLN A 164 -10.38 29.90 5.35
CA GLN A 164 -9.11 29.22 5.62
C GLN A 164 -8.67 29.36 7.08
N SER A 165 -8.93 30.49 7.74
CA SER A 165 -8.63 30.69 9.16
C SER A 165 -9.54 29.86 10.08
N ILE A 166 -10.78 29.60 9.66
CA ILE A 166 -11.76 28.79 10.40
C ILE A 166 -11.53 27.29 10.19
N LEU A 167 -11.13 26.88 8.97
CA LEU A 167 -10.92 25.47 8.61
C LEU A 167 -9.50 24.97 8.91
N GLY A 168 -8.62 25.84 9.39
CA GLY A 168 -7.21 25.53 9.61
C GLY A 168 -6.37 25.53 8.33
N PRO A 169 -5.08 25.20 8.42
CA PRO A 169 -4.17 25.17 7.28
C PRO A 169 -4.65 24.15 6.25
N SER A 170 -4.66 24.53 4.98
CA SER A 170 -5.01 23.62 3.89
C SER A 170 -4.03 22.45 3.86
N SER A 171 -4.53 21.24 3.69
CA SER A 171 -3.70 20.03 3.58
C SER A 171 -2.65 20.18 2.47
N ARG A 172 -1.39 19.80 2.77
CA ARG A 172 -0.31 19.70 1.78
C ARG A 172 -0.60 18.69 0.66
N PHE A 173 -1.50 17.75 0.91
CA PHE A 173 -1.99 16.75 -0.06
C PHE A 173 -3.21 17.23 -0.85
N ARG A 174 -3.54 18.51 -0.75
CA ARG A 174 -4.63 19.10 -1.51
C ARG A 174 -4.39 18.89 -3.01
N HIS A 175 -5.45 18.53 -3.74
CA HIS A 175 -5.42 18.22 -5.17
C HIS A 175 -4.66 16.92 -5.54
N ALA A 176 -4.43 16.01 -4.59
CA ALA A 176 -3.93 14.67 -4.94
C ALA A 176 -4.85 14.02 -5.98
N GLN A 177 -4.26 13.47 -7.04
CA GLN A 177 -4.96 12.83 -8.15
C GLN A 177 -4.53 11.37 -8.23
N GLY A 178 -5.52 10.45 -8.31
CA GLY A 178 -5.28 9.04 -8.56
C GLY A 178 -5.24 8.75 -10.06
N THR A 179 -4.14 8.19 -10.53
CA THR A 179 -3.94 7.79 -11.92
C THR A 179 -3.60 6.32 -11.99
N VAL A 180 -4.34 5.58 -12.81
CA VAL A 180 -4.00 4.19 -13.12
C VAL A 180 -2.69 4.17 -13.88
N LEU A 181 -1.72 3.36 -13.43
CA LEU A 181 -0.46 3.18 -14.13
C LEU A 181 -0.68 2.47 -15.47
N HIS A 182 0.34 2.56 -16.34
CA HIS A 182 0.28 1.95 -17.67
C HIS A 182 0.00 0.43 -17.61
N ARG A 183 -0.62 -0.11 -18.63
CA ARG A 183 -1.01 -1.54 -18.69
C ARG A 183 0.14 -2.51 -18.49
N ASP A 184 1.36 -2.13 -18.85
CA ASP A 184 2.57 -2.93 -18.66
C ASP A 184 2.91 -3.15 -17.19
N SER A 185 2.38 -2.31 -16.30
CA SER A 185 2.51 -2.44 -14.85
C SER A 185 1.40 -3.27 -14.22
N HIS A 186 0.39 -3.69 -14.99
CA HIS A 186 -0.70 -4.52 -14.49
C HIS A 186 -0.29 -6.00 -14.47
N ILE A 187 -0.80 -6.73 -13.47
CA ILE A 187 -0.78 -8.19 -13.52
C ILE A 187 -2.17 -8.62 -13.99
N THR A 188 -2.20 -9.39 -15.07
CA THR A 188 -3.42 -9.75 -15.77
C THR A 188 -3.60 -11.27 -15.85
N ASN A 189 -4.79 -11.73 -16.21
CA ASN A 189 -5.13 -13.15 -16.29
C ASN A 189 -5.11 -13.85 -14.92
N LEU A 190 -5.49 -13.12 -13.86
CA LEU A 190 -5.74 -13.72 -12.55
C LEU A 190 -6.95 -14.67 -12.66
N ARG A 191 -6.82 -15.86 -12.08
CA ARG A 191 -7.85 -16.90 -12.13
C ARG A 191 -8.07 -17.54 -10.78
N GLY A 192 -9.29 -17.98 -10.53
CA GLY A 192 -9.62 -18.75 -9.34
C GLY A 192 -9.48 -17.96 -8.05
N LEU A 193 -9.63 -16.63 -8.07
CA LEU A 193 -9.56 -15.81 -6.86
C LEU A 193 -10.67 -16.20 -5.89
N SER A 194 -10.34 -16.25 -4.61
CA SER A 194 -11.33 -16.41 -3.56
C SER A 194 -12.20 -15.15 -3.48
N LEU A 195 -13.50 -15.34 -3.55
CA LEU A 195 -14.48 -14.27 -3.40
C LEU A 195 -15.11 -14.24 -2.01
N THR A 196 -14.69 -15.16 -1.15
CA THR A 196 -15.30 -15.47 0.14
C THR A 196 -14.32 -15.38 1.29
N THR A 197 -13.30 -14.52 1.21
CA THR A 197 -12.52 -14.21 2.41
C THR A 197 -13.48 -13.67 3.46
N PRO A 198 -13.66 -14.38 4.59
CA PRO A 198 -14.62 -13.96 5.59
C PRO A 198 -14.17 -12.68 6.26
N GLY A 199 -15.14 -11.85 6.59
CA GLY A 199 -14.93 -10.69 7.41
C GLY A 199 -14.51 -9.44 6.65
N GLU A 200 -13.86 -8.55 7.36
CA GLU A 200 -13.36 -7.26 6.88
C GLU A 200 -11.91 -7.37 6.36
N SER A 201 -11.54 -8.55 5.83
CA SER A 201 -10.28 -8.72 5.13
C SER A 201 -10.29 -7.90 3.84
N ASP A 202 -9.19 -7.25 3.56
CA ASP A 202 -8.97 -6.51 2.30
C ASP A 202 -8.94 -7.44 1.05
N GLY A 203 -9.17 -8.73 1.26
CA GLY A 203 -9.20 -9.76 0.23
C GLY A 203 -7.84 -10.24 -0.23
N PHE A 204 -6.79 -9.51 0.08
CA PHE A 204 -5.39 -9.81 -0.23
C PHE A 204 -4.45 -8.88 0.53
N CYS A 205 -3.16 -9.19 0.55
CA CYS A 205 -2.17 -8.29 1.14
C CYS A 205 -0.96 -8.10 0.23
N ALA A 206 -0.31 -6.95 0.38
CA ALA A 206 0.88 -6.59 -0.39
C ALA A 206 1.97 -6.01 0.51
N ASN A 207 3.21 -6.20 0.10
CA ASN A 207 4.36 -5.47 0.60
C ASN A 207 5.06 -4.72 -0.56
N HIS A 208 6.30 -4.29 -0.39
CA HIS A 208 7.04 -3.58 -1.44
C HIS A 208 7.53 -4.48 -2.58
N GLU A 209 7.56 -5.81 -2.40
CA GLU A 209 8.04 -6.77 -3.39
C GLU A 209 6.94 -7.66 -3.95
N ARG A 210 5.94 -8.02 -3.13
CA ARG A 210 5.03 -9.14 -3.39
C ARG A 210 3.59 -8.85 -3.05
N VAL A 211 2.74 -9.61 -3.68
CA VAL A 211 1.30 -9.67 -3.40
C VAL A 211 0.92 -11.11 -3.10
N ALA A 212 0.16 -11.33 -2.03
CA ALA A 212 -0.42 -12.62 -1.70
C ALA A 212 -1.93 -12.60 -1.91
N LEU A 213 -2.43 -13.51 -2.75
CA LEU A 213 -3.81 -13.59 -3.20
C LEU A 213 -4.38 -14.97 -2.84
N PRO A 214 -5.41 -15.06 -1.99
CA PRO A 214 -6.09 -16.33 -1.72
C PRO A 214 -6.89 -16.78 -2.95
N LEU A 215 -6.82 -18.07 -3.25
CA LEU A 215 -7.54 -18.69 -4.35
C LEU A 215 -8.77 -19.44 -3.83
N LEU A 216 -9.78 -19.57 -4.66
CA LEU A 216 -10.97 -20.38 -4.39
C LEU A 216 -10.60 -21.86 -4.43
N SER A 217 -10.30 -22.42 -3.29
CA SER A 217 -9.88 -23.80 -3.10
C SER A 217 -10.25 -24.29 -1.72
N ALA A 218 -10.75 -25.49 -1.60
CA ALA A 218 -11.05 -26.13 -0.32
C ALA A 218 -9.78 -26.30 0.54
N GLY A 219 -8.60 -26.41 -0.09
CA GLY A 219 -7.31 -26.50 0.59
C GLY A 219 -6.68 -25.14 0.94
N GLY A 220 -7.35 -24.02 0.67
CA GLY A 220 -6.83 -22.70 0.99
C GLY A 220 -5.53 -22.36 0.26
N GLN A 221 -5.53 -22.48 -1.06
CA GLN A 221 -4.39 -22.12 -1.87
C GLN A 221 -4.18 -20.61 -1.90
N ILE A 222 -2.92 -20.17 -1.89
CA ILE A 222 -2.54 -18.76 -1.98
C ILE A 222 -1.50 -18.63 -3.09
N THR A 223 -1.74 -17.76 -4.05
CA THR A 223 -0.73 -17.38 -5.02
C THR A 223 0.07 -16.18 -4.50
N VAL A 224 1.38 -16.22 -4.70
CA VAL A 224 2.28 -15.10 -4.37
C VAL A 224 2.92 -14.63 -5.66
N LEU A 225 2.70 -13.36 -5.98
CA LEU A 225 3.16 -12.74 -7.22
C LEU A 225 4.20 -11.68 -6.90
N GLU A 226 5.29 -11.68 -7.66
CA GLU A 226 6.33 -10.66 -7.57
C GLU A 226 5.90 -9.39 -8.31
N LEU A 227 5.90 -8.25 -7.64
CA LEU A 227 5.57 -6.96 -8.25
C LEU A 227 6.60 -6.53 -9.31
N SER A 228 7.82 -7.09 -9.26
CA SER A 228 8.86 -6.90 -10.27
C SER A 228 8.57 -7.59 -11.60
N ARG A 229 7.56 -8.44 -11.67
CA ARG A 229 7.19 -9.22 -12.85
C ARG A 229 5.73 -8.98 -13.24
N PRO A 230 5.37 -7.74 -13.60
CA PRO A 230 4.03 -7.46 -14.10
C PRO A 230 3.79 -8.13 -15.45
N GLY A 231 2.56 -8.09 -15.92
CA GLY A 231 2.16 -8.62 -17.22
C GLY A 231 1.12 -9.72 -17.12
N ARG A 232 0.99 -10.48 -18.19
CA ARG A 232 0.02 -11.57 -18.27
C ARG A 232 0.56 -12.84 -17.60
N LEU A 233 -0.17 -13.36 -16.62
CA LEU A 233 0.12 -14.65 -16.04
C LEU A 233 -0.10 -15.79 -17.06
N PRO A 234 0.68 -16.89 -16.96
CA PRO A 234 0.52 -18.03 -17.84
C PRO A 234 -0.86 -18.67 -17.70
N ASP A 235 -1.30 -19.38 -18.74
CA ASP A 235 -2.57 -20.12 -18.70
C ASP A 235 -2.45 -21.41 -17.89
N THR A 236 -1.24 -21.86 -17.60
CA THR A 236 -0.93 -22.98 -16.72
C THR A 236 -1.03 -22.59 -15.24
N ALA A 237 -1.17 -23.61 -14.38
CA ALA A 237 -1.16 -23.37 -12.94
C ALA A 237 0.17 -22.74 -12.50
N VAL A 238 0.08 -21.67 -11.71
CA VAL A 238 1.25 -21.05 -11.06
C VAL A 238 1.51 -21.72 -9.72
N PRO A 239 2.76 -21.71 -9.23
CA PRO A 239 3.09 -22.23 -7.90
C PRO A 239 2.29 -21.51 -6.82
N THR A 240 1.85 -22.25 -5.81
CA THR A 240 1.01 -21.74 -4.72
C THR A 240 1.52 -22.19 -3.36
N ILE A 241 1.05 -21.54 -2.32
CA ILE A 241 1.12 -22.03 -0.95
C ILE A 241 -0.11 -22.90 -0.69
N GLN A 242 0.07 -24.08 -0.10
CA GLN A 242 -1.00 -24.98 0.30
C GLN A 242 -1.26 -24.81 1.80
N ASN A 243 -2.21 -23.97 2.15
CA ASN A 243 -2.51 -23.67 3.56
C ASN A 243 -3.20 -24.84 4.31
N GLY A 244 -3.80 -25.76 3.56
CA GLY A 244 -4.49 -26.94 4.10
C GLY A 244 -5.92 -26.65 4.60
N THR A 245 -6.33 -25.41 4.67
CA THR A 245 -7.67 -24.96 5.06
C THR A 245 -7.98 -23.62 4.44
N ALA A 246 -9.24 -23.25 4.36
CA ALA A 246 -9.68 -21.95 3.84
C ALA A 246 -8.99 -20.80 4.59
N VAL A 247 -8.61 -19.78 3.83
CA VAL A 247 -7.90 -18.61 4.33
C VAL A 247 -8.91 -17.63 4.91
N ALA A 248 -8.70 -17.23 6.17
CA ALA A 248 -9.51 -16.22 6.83
C ALA A 248 -8.90 -14.80 6.69
N ASP A 249 -7.60 -14.66 6.92
CA ASP A 249 -6.88 -13.40 6.77
C ASP A 249 -5.40 -13.66 6.45
N LEU A 250 -4.71 -12.66 5.89
CA LEU A 250 -3.28 -12.72 5.57
C LEU A 250 -2.61 -11.40 5.94
N SER A 251 -1.36 -11.49 6.36
CA SER A 251 -0.57 -10.30 6.68
C SER A 251 0.91 -10.54 6.37
N TRP A 252 1.55 -9.61 5.66
CA TRP A 252 2.99 -9.60 5.52
C TRP A 252 3.65 -9.05 6.77
N ASP A 253 4.80 -9.63 7.15
CA ASP A 253 5.65 -9.09 8.19
C ASP A 253 6.23 -7.73 7.74
N PRO A 254 6.08 -6.66 8.53
CA PRO A 254 6.60 -5.35 8.17
C PRO A 254 8.13 -5.27 8.18
N PHE A 255 8.81 -6.22 8.83
CA PHE A 255 10.26 -6.25 8.99
C PHE A 255 10.93 -7.35 8.17
N ASP A 256 10.17 -8.34 7.67
CA ASP A 256 10.67 -9.41 6.79
C ASP A 256 9.74 -9.58 5.59
N ALA A 257 10.15 -9.02 4.45
CA ALA A 257 9.36 -9.06 3.21
C ALA A 257 9.10 -10.48 2.67
N ARG A 258 9.76 -11.50 3.22
CA ARG A 258 9.59 -12.89 2.82
C ARG A 258 8.71 -13.70 3.77
N ARG A 259 8.30 -13.13 4.90
CA ARG A 259 7.44 -13.81 5.87
C ARG A 259 5.98 -13.39 5.71
N LEU A 260 5.13 -14.38 5.45
CA LEU A 260 3.67 -14.23 5.34
C LEU A 260 2.99 -15.00 6.46
N ALA A 261 2.15 -14.35 7.25
CA ALA A 261 1.25 -14.99 8.18
C ALA A 261 -0.10 -15.24 7.50
N VAL A 262 -0.64 -16.45 7.66
CA VAL A 262 -1.93 -16.86 7.11
C VAL A 262 -2.79 -17.44 8.21
N ALA A 263 -3.93 -16.81 8.46
CA ALA A 263 -4.95 -17.31 9.37
C ALA A 263 -5.89 -18.27 8.66
N GLY A 264 -6.14 -19.42 9.26
CA GLY A 264 -7.01 -20.45 8.74
C GLY A 264 -8.36 -20.53 9.48
N GLU A 265 -9.36 -21.09 8.80
CA GLU A 265 -10.65 -21.40 9.43
C GLU A 265 -10.54 -22.55 10.46
N ASP A 266 -9.40 -23.27 10.47
CA ASP A 266 -9.07 -24.33 11.44
C ASP A 266 -8.47 -23.80 12.75
N ALA A 267 -8.67 -22.54 13.07
CA ALA A 267 -8.19 -21.88 14.29
C ALA A 267 -6.65 -21.80 14.42
N LYS A 268 -5.91 -22.01 13.34
CA LYS A 268 -4.45 -21.97 13.33
C LYS A 268 -3.94 -20.82 12.48
N ILE A 269 -2.77 -20.29 12.86
CA ILE A 269 -2.00 -19.37 12.05
C ILE A 269 -0.76 -20.10 11.55
N ARG A 270 -0.51 -20.01 10.25
CA ARG A 270 0.67 -20.59 9.62
C ARG A 270 1.59 -19.49 9.16
N LEU A 271 2.87 -19.59 9.47
CA LEU A 271 3.91 -18.70 8.99
C LEU A 271 4.57 -19.34 7.78
N TRP A 272 4.65 -18.59 6.71
CA TRP A 272 5.23 -19.06 5.44
C TRP A 272 6.42 -18.20 5.07
N ARG A 273 7.51 -18.84 4.68
CA ARG A 273 8.70 -18.17 4.19
C ARG A 273 8.77 -18.30 2.68
N ILE A 274 8.66 -17.19 1.99
CA ILE A 274 8.75 -17.14 0.54
C ILE A 274 10.23 -17.17 0.13
N PRO A 275 10.62 -18.05 -0.80
CA PRO A 275 11.97 -18.06 -1.33
C PRO A 275 12.36 -16.74 -1.99
N GLU A 276 13.65 -16.47 -2.03
CA GLU A 276 14.18 -15.36 -2.80
C GLU A 276 13.83 -15.51 -4.28
N GLY A 277 13.32 -14.41 -4.89
CA GLY A 277 12.84 -14.42 -6.28
C GLY A 277 11.47 -15.07 -6.50
N GLY A 278 10.72 -15.34 -5.42
CA GLY A 278 9.33 -15.82 -5.47
C GLY A 278 9.17 -17.34 -5.46
N LEU A 279 7.94 -17.78 -5.59
CA LEU A 279 7.62 -19.20 -5.64
C LEU A 279 8.06 -19.82 -6.98
N ARG A 280 8.86 -20.87 -6.92
CA ARG A 280 9.21 -21.73 -8.07
C ARG A 280 8.40 -23.02 -8.07
N ASP A 281 8.15 -23.54 -6.86
CA ASP A 281 7.38 -24.74 -6.60
C ASP A 281 6.28 -24.44 -5.59
N THR A 282 5.31 -25.35 -5.49
CA THR A 282 4.24 -25.25 -4.51
C THR A 282 4.80 -25.52 -3.11
N LEU A 283 4.59 -24.58 -2.17
CA LEU A 283 4.96 -24.75 -0.77
C LEU A 283 3.86 -25.50 -0.02
N GLN A 284 4.25 -26.58 0.66
CA GLN A 284 3.34 -27.42 1.45
C GLN A 284 3.61 -27.34 2.95
N GLU A 285 4.85 -27.01 3.34
CA GLU A 285 5.27 -26.97 4.73
C GLU A 285 5.46 -25.51 5.20
N PRO A 286 4.70 -25.07 6.20
CA PRO A 286 4.91 -23.77 6.82
C PRO A 286 6.16 -23.75 7.70
N GLU A 287 6.77 -22.57 7.86
CA GLU A 287 7.89 -22.34 8.79
C GLU A 287 7.48 -22.63 10.24
N ALA A 288 6.26 -22.25 10.61
CA ALA A 288 5.70 -22.49 11.93
C ALA A 288 4.16 -22.54 11.90
N VAL A 289 3.57 -23.18 12.90
CA VAL A 289 2.12 -23.26 13.09
C VAL A 289 1.77 -22.85 14.51
N LEU A 290 1.09 -21.72 14.67
CA LEU A 290 0.62 -21.22 15.95
C LEU A 290 -0.75 -21.84 16.29
N ARG A 291 -0.87 -22.38 17.49
CA ARG A 291 -2.05 -23.11 17.97
C ARG A 291 -2.48 -22.54 19.31
N GLY A 292 -3.77 -22.25 19.49
CA GLY A 292 -4.28 -21.69 20.74
C GLY A 292 -5.74 -21.28 20.66
N HIS A 293 -6.16 -20.66 19.55
CA HIS A 293 -7.58 -20.41 19.32
C HIS A 293 -8.38 -21.69 19.20
N THR A 294 -9.63 -21.66 19.64
CA THR A 294 -10.55 -22.82 19.61
C THR A 294 -11.57 -22.73 18.46
N GLU A 295 -11.74 -21.55 17.90
CA GLU A 295 -12.63 -21.27 16.79
C GLU A 295 -11.84 -20.54 15.67
N LYS A 296 -12.43 -20.46 14.49
CA LYS A 296 -11.80 -19.81 13.33
C LYS A 296 -11.31 -18.40 13.66
N ILE A 297 -10.17 -18.07 13.08
CA ILE A 297 -9.55 -16.75 13.22
C ILE A 297 -10.26 -15.78 12.29
N TYR A 298 -10.41 -14.54 12.73
CA TYR A 298 -11.04 -13.49 11.96
C TYR A 298 -10.04 -12.56 11.33
N SER A 299 -9.07 -12.08 12.12
CA SER A 299 -8.06 -11.12 11.65
C SER A 299 -6.73 -11.32 12.35
N ILE A 300 -5.66 -11.02 11.64
CA ILE A 300 -4.28 -11.05 12.13
C ILE A 300 -3.54 -9.76 11.74
N ARG A 301 -2.70 -9.24 12.63
CA ARG A 301 -1.87 -8.07 12.35
C ARG A 301 -0.52 -8.21 13.03
N PHE A 302 0.56 -7.96 12.30
CA PHE A 302 1.88 -7.83 12.88
C PHE A 302 1.98 -6.58 13.74
N HIS A 303 2.88 -6.62 14.72
CA HIS A 303 3.20 -5.47 15.54
C HIS A 303 3.95 -4.41 14.72
N PRO A 304 3.63 -3.11 14.83
CA PRO A 304 4.21 -2.09 13.96
C PRO A 304 5.64 -1.67 14.33
N VAL A 305 6.14 -2.06 15.51
CA VAL A 305 7.40 -1.53 16.08
C VAL A 305 8.37 -2.63 16.48
N ALA A 306 7.87 -3.76 17.00
CA ALA A 306 8.69 -4.87 17.47
C ALA A 306 8.61 -6.07 16.53
N ALA A 307 9.77 -6.71 16.29
CA ALA A 307 9.84 -7.94 15.50
C ALA A 307 9.21 -9.12 16.22
N ASP A 308 8.79 -10.11 15.45
CA ASP A 308 8.30 -11.41 15.91
C ASP A 308 7.09 -11.36 16.84
N ILE A 309 6.28 -10.30 16.73
CA ILE A 309 5.00 -10.17 17.44
C ILE A 309 3.85 -10.11 16.44
N LEU A 310 2.85 -10.94 16.66
CA LEU A 310 1.62 -11.00 15.91
C LEU A 310 0.43 -10.95 16.86
N VAL A 311 -0.65 -10.30 16.46
CA VAL A 311 -1.93 -10.35 17.17
C VAL A 311 -2.99 -11.02 16.30
N SER A 312 -3.89 -11.76 16.91
CA SER A 312 -5.03 -12.38 16.25
C SER A 312 -6.32 -12.19 17.02
N SER A 313 -7.43 -12.08 16.31
CA SER A 313 -8.78 -12.16 16.88
C SER A 313 -9.52 -13.37 16.31
N SER A 314 -10.42 -13.95 17.11
CA SER A 314 -11.14 -15.17 16.74
C SER A 314 -12.62 -15.11 17.13
N TYR A 315 -13.37 -16.01 16.52
CA TYR A 315 -14.76 -16.31 16.88
C TYR A 315 -14.90 -16.87 18.30
N ASP A 316 -13.80 -17.35 18.90
CA ASP A 316 -13.77 -17.75 20.33
C ASP A 316 -13.82 -16.55 21.29
N MET A 317 -14.07 -15.34 20.78
CA MET A 317 -14.21 -14.08 21.53
C MET A 317 -12.92 -13.66 22.25
N THR A 318 -11.77 -14.23 21.88
CA THR A 318 -10.48 -13.86 22.44
C THR A 318 -9.60 -13.15 21.42
N VAL A 319 -8.69 -12.35 21.95
CA VAL A 319 -7.55 -11.79 21.19
C VAL A 319 -6.28 -12.38 21.78
N ARG A 320 -5.39 -12.89 20.93
CA ARG A 320 -4.12 -13.46 21.35
C ARG A 320 -2.96 -12.68 20.77
N ILE A 321 -1.94 -12.46 21.59
CA ILE A 321 -0.66 -11.92 21.18
C ILE A 321 0.34 -13.07 21.17
N TRP A 322 1.04 -13.23 20.06
CA TRP A 322 1.95 -14.34 19.80
C TRP A 322 3.38 -13.85 19.76
N GLU A 323 4.28 -14.59 20.35
CA GLU A 323 5.72 -14.52 20.11
C GLU A 323 6.10 -15.58 19.08
N LEU A 324 6.51 -15.14 17.90
CA LEU A 324 6.72 -16.02 16.76
C LEU A 324 7.96 -16.91 16.94
N GLY A 325 9.01 -16.40 17.58
CA GLY A 325 10.21 -17.17 17.86
C GLY A 325 9.97 -18.35 18.81
N ALA A 326 9.08 -18.18 19.80
CA ALA A 326 8.68 -19.24 20.73
C ALA A 326 7.52 -20.11 20.18
N GLY A 327 6.81 -19.62 19.15
CA GLY A 327 5.68 -20.32 18.55
C GLY A 327 4.45 -20.43 19.43
N GLN A 328 4.31 -19.56 20.43
CA GLN A 328 3.22 -19.62 21.44
C GLN A 328 2.59 -18.25 21.69
N ASP A 329 1.36 -18.27 22.20
CA ASP A 329 0.72 -17.05 22.66
C ASP A 329 1.27 -16.65 24.05
N VAL A 330 1.69 -15.40 24.14
CA VAL A 330 2.20 -14.80 25.38
C VAL A 330 1.08 -14.12 26.17
N LEU A 331 -0.03 -13.78 25.52
CA LEU A 331 -1.17 -13.16 26.17
C LEU A 331 -2.47 -13.53 25.46
N CYS A 332 -3.47 -13.90 26.27
CA CYS A 332 -4.85 -14.12 25.83
C CYS A 332 -5.77 -13.10 26.50
N LEU A 333 -6.22 -12.12 25.71
CA LEU A 333 -7.15 -11.08 26.16
C LEU A 333 -8.60 -11.58 26.04
N ARG A 334 -9.33 -11.46 27.12
CA ARG A 334 -10.74 -11.85 27.22
C ARG A 334 -11.59 -10.65 27.65
N GLY A 335 -12.87 -10.69 27.34
CA GLY A 335 -13.79 -9.63 27.78
C GLY A 335 -14.87 -9.29 26.76
N HIS A 336 -14.64 -9.54 25.48
CA HIS A 336 -15.73 -9.49 24.51
C HIS A 336 -16.71 -10.66 24.72
N THR A 337 -17.98 -10.39 24.50
CA THR A 337 -19.07 -11.37 24.68
C THR A 337 -19.69 -11.81 23.36
N ASP A 338 -19.12 -11.36 22.24
CA ASP A 338 -19.47 -11.75 20.88
C ASP A 338 -18.24 -11.65 19.97
N GLN A 339 -18.38 -12.07 18.73
CA GLN A 339 -17.32 -12.13 17.72
C GLN A 339 -16.60 -10.80 17.56
N ILE A 340 -15.27 -10.87 17.52
CA ILE A 340 -14.39 -9.72 17.31
C ILE A 340 -14.08 -9.63 15.81
N PHE A 341 -14.55 -8.58 15.15
CA PHE A 341 -14.45 -8.45 13.69
C PHE A 341 -13.35 -7.49 13.22
N SER A 342 -12.78 -6.69 14.11
CA SER A 342 -11.69 -5.79 13.74
C SER A 342 -10.71 -5.61 14.88
N LEU A 343 -9.44 -5.45 14.52
CA LEU A 343 -8.36 -5.10 15.45
C LEU A 343 -7.34 -4.21 14.78
N ALA A 344 -6.74 -3.30 15.54
CA ALA A 344 -5.71 -2.39 15.06
C ALA A 344 -4.73 -2.03 16.18
N TRP A 345 -3.43 -2.02 15.84
CA TRP A 345 -2.41 -1.45 16.69
C TRP A 345 -2.39 0.07 16.57
N SER A 346 -2.08 0.76 17.66
CA SER A 346 -1.62 2.15 17.56
C SER A 346 -0.28 2.20 16.82
N PRO A 347 0.01 3.28 16.07
CA PRO A 347 1.26 3.37 15.30
C PRO A 347 2.54 3.23 16.14
N ASP A 348 2.46 3.54 17.42
CA ASP A 348 3.55 3.40 18.39
C ASP A 348 3.63 2.01 19.05
N GLY A 349 2.75 1.09 18.67
CA GLY A 349 2.71 -0.28 19.19
C GLY A 349 2.27 -0.43 20.65
N LYS A 350 1.85 0.67 21.33
CA LYS A 350 1.57 0.65 22.77
C LYS A 350 0.14 0.29 23.10
N LYS A 351 -0.77 0.40 22.15
CA LYS A 351 -2.20 0.17 22.35
C LYS A 351 -2.75 -0.71 21.23
N LEU A 352 -3.67 -1.57 21.62
CA LEU A 352 -4.45 -2.38 20.71
C LEU A 352 -5.92 -2.01 20.87
N ALA A 353 -6.59 -1.71 19.78
CA ALA A 353 -8.03 -1.50 19.74
C ALA A 353 -8.71 -2.70 19.10
N THR A 354 -9.83 -3.15 19.67
CA THR A 354 -10.62 -4.26 19.15
C THR A 354 -12.11 -3.88 19.12
N ALA A 355 -12.79 -4.24 18.02
CA ALA A 355 -14.21 -4.01 17.86
C ALA A 355 -14.96 -5.34 17.73
N SER A 356 -16.10 -5.46 18.39
CA SER A 356 -16.89 -6.69 18.46
C SER A 356 -18.35 -6.45 18.17
N LYS A 357 -19.05 -7.50 17.75
CA LYS A 357 -20.52 -7.53 17.61
C LYS A 357 -21.25 -7.33 18.94
N ASP A 358 -20.56 -7.42 20.08
CA ASP A 358 -21.11 -7.05 21.38
C ASP A 358 -21.39 -5.53 21.51
N GLY A 359 -21.14 -4.77 20.44
CA GLY A 359 -21.35 -3.31 20.38
C GLY A 359 -20.29 -2.51 21.13
N LYS A 360 -19.16 -3.11 21.49
CA LYS A 360 -18.11 -2.45 22.27
C LYS A 360 -16.80 -2.36 21.49
N LEU A 361 -16.13 -1.22 21.69
CA LEU A 361 -14.73 -0.99 21.36
C LEU A 361 -13.91 -1.13 22.64
N ARG A 362 -12.86 -1.89 22.62
CA ARG A 362 -11.91 -2.07 23.73
C ARG A 362 -10.49 -1.79 23.30
#